data_2928d3a78279d689a5b58d306a5fc6f2
#
_entry.id   2928d3a78279d689a5b58d306a5fc6f2
#
_cell.length_a   1.000
_cell.length_b   1.000
_cell.length_c   1.000
_cell.angle_alpha   90.00
_cell.angle_beta   90.00
_cell.angle_gamma   90.00
#
_symmetry.space_group_name_H-M   'P 1'
#
loop_
_entity.id
_entity.type
_entity.pdbx_description
1 polymer ?
#
loop_
_entity_poly.entity_id
_entity_poly.type
_entity_poly.pdbx_seq_one_letter_code
_entity_poly.pdbx_strand_id
1 'polypeptide(L)'
;CYINSYANEEHERKTVEKIKELWPEVYVCPSVDITREWREYERTSTAVLNAYVMPVASSYLNRLGQRLTDAGMPENRYIMQSNGGTTTFEQAKLTPVNIVESGPVAGVFGASILGKIIGEPNIIAFDVGGTTAKCSLIDQGAVKVTTSYYIEKDERHAGYPIMAPVVDIVEIGNGGGSIAWIDEGGSLKVGPKSAGALPGPVAYGKNGTEPTTTDANLIAGRLSAKNFDMEVSLDNVKNALVEKVGKHFNISAEESAESIIRVADSNM
;
A
#
# COMPACT_ATOMS: atom_id res chain seq x y z
N CYS A 1 -8.90 -22.61 11.69
CA CYS A 1 -9.25 -23.19 10.38
C CYS A 1 -9.26 -24.70 10.48
N TYR A 2 -10.39 -25.37 10.20
CA TYR A 2 -10.51 -26.82 10.17
C TYR A 2 -10.79 -27.35 8.77
N ILE A 3 -10.44 -28.61 8.55
CA ILE A 3 -10.75 -29.32 7.30
C ILE A 3 -12.28 -29.36 7.12
N ASN A 4 -12.73 -29.05 5.92
CA ASN A 4 -14.15 -29.02 5.55
C ASN A 4 -15.05 -28.04 6.35
N SER A 5 -14.48 -27.09 7.11
CA SER A 5 -15.30 -26.12 7.85
C SER A 5 -16.12 -25.20 6.93
N TYR A 6 -15.72 -25.02 5.68
CA TYR A 6 -16.51 -24.31 4.67
C TYR A 6 -17.90 -24.98 4.44
N ALA A 7 -18.00 -26.28 4.61
CA ALA A 7 -19.25 -27.04 4.51
C ALA A 7 -19.97 -27.16 5.85
N ASN A 8 -19.25 -27.27 6.97
CA ASN A 8 -19.80 -27.34 8.33
C ASN A 8 -18.92 -26.53 9.29
N GLU A 9 -19.42 -25.39 9.70
CA GLU A 9 -18.74 -24.41 10.57
C GLU A 9 -18.80 -24.75 12.07
N GLU A 10 -19.54 -25.76 12.48
CA GLU A 10 -19.88 -26.03 13.89
C GLU A 10 -18.63 -26.15 14.78
N HIS A 11 -17.60 -26.86 14.31
CA HIS A 11 -16.38 -27.06 15.10
C HIS A 11 -15.55 -25.78 15.24
N GLU A 12 -15.47 -24.94 14.21
CA GLU A 12 -14.82 -23.63 14.32
C GLU A 12 -15.58 -22.72 15.29
N ARG A 13 -16.90 -22.68 15.22
CA ARG A 13 -17.76 -21.89 16.13
C ARG A 13 -17.56 -22.29 17.58
N LYS A 14 -17.69 -23.59 17.90
CA LYS A 14 -17.47 -24.12 19.24
C LYS A 14 -16.05 -23.84 19.76
N THR A 15 -15.06 -23.90 18.89
CA THR A 15 -13.67 -23.60 19.26
C THR A 15 -13.49 -22.13 19.60
N VAL A 16 -14.07 -21.22 18.81
CA VAL A 16 -14.05 -19.77 19.10
C VAL A 16 -14.75 -19.46 20.42
N GLU A 17 -15.92 -20.04 20.65
CA GLU A 17 -16.63 -19.90 21.93
C GLU A 17 -15.74 -20.35 23.12
N LYS A 18 -15.13 -21.52 22.98
CA LYS A 18 -14.27 -22.06 24.04
C LYS A 18 -13.00 -21.24 24.29
N ILE A 19 -12.40 -20.72 23.22
CA ILE A 19 -11.25 -19.81 23.34
C ILE A 19 -11.65 -18.53 24.07
N LYS A 20 -12.79 -17.93 23.73
CA LYS A 20 -13.31 -16.72 24.39
C LYS A 20 -13.66 -16.92 25.85
N GLU A 21 -14.16 -18.10 26.22
CA GLU A 21 -14.38 -18.46 27.63
C GLU A 21 -13.07 -18.47 28.43
N LEU A 22 -12.01 -19.04 27.85
CA LEU A 22 -10.72 -19.23 28.51
C LEU A 22 -9.81 -17.98 28.44
N TRP A 23 -9.97 -17.20 27.38
CA TRP A 23 -9.17 -16.02 27.11
C TRP A 23 -10.01 -14.91 26.43
N PRO A 24 -10.79 -14.14 27.20
CA PRO A 24 -11.76 -13.16 26.69
C PRO A 24 -11.15 -12.07 25.80
N GLU A 25 -9.92 -11.63 26.08
CA GLU A 25 -9.28 -10.52 25.39
C GLU A 25 -8.60 -10.93 24.06
N VAL A 26 -8.52 -12.25 23.78
CA VAL A 26 -7.79 -12.69 22.58
C VAL A 26 -8.55 -12.35 21.30
N TYR A 27 -7.81 -11.91 20.29
CA TYR A 27 -8.34 -11.81 18.93
C TYR A 27 -8.38 -13.20 18.31
N VAL A 28 -9.56 -13.65 17.98
CA VAL A 28 -9.81 -14.95 17.36
C VAL A 28 -10.82 -14.81 16.24
N CYS A 29 -10.56 -15.45 15.11
CA CYS A 29 -11.48 -15.51 14.00
C CYS A 29 -11.58 -16.93 13.43
N PRO A 30 -12.78 -17.45 13.20
CA PRO A 30 -12.94 -18.68 12.44
C PRO A 30 -12.75 -18.38 10.95
N SER A 31 -12.15 -19.30 10.21
CA SER A 31 -11.89 -19.12 8.78
C SER A 31 -13.19 -18.93 7.98
N VAL A 32 -14.28 -19.51 8.43
CA VAL A 32 -15.60 -19.43 7.78
C VAL A 32 -16.23 -18.05 7.79
N ASP A 33 -15.78 -17.14 8.66
CA ASP A 33 -16.25 -15.74 8.67
C ASP A 33 -15.54 -14.89 7.61
N ILE A 34 -14.42 -15.39 7.08
CA ILE A 34 -13.60 -14.69 6.10
C ILE A 34 -13.92 -15.22 4.70
N THR A 35 -13.81 -16.56 4.54
CA THR A 35 -14.07 -17.22 3.26
C THR A 35 -14.63 -18.63 3.49
N ARG A 36 -15.60 -19.03 2.66
CA ARG A 36 -16.20 -20.37 2.67
C ARG A 36 -15.75 -21.21 1.47
N GLU A 37 -14.51 -21.01 1.05
CA GLU A 37 -13.94 -21.78 -0.04
C GLU A 37 -13.22 -23.02 0.49
N TRP A 38 -13.07 -24.03 -0.35
CA TRP A 38 -12.14 -25.14 -0.12
C TRP A 38 -10.69 -24.64 -0.15
N ARG A 39 -9.67 -25.47 -0.02
CA ARG A 39 -8.24 -25.14 0.05
C ARG A 39 -7.84 -24.64 1.45
N GLU A 40 -7.56 -25.61 2.30
CA GLU A 40 -7.25 -25.38 3.70
C GLU A 40 -6.00 -24.55 3.93
N TYR A 41 -4.97 -24.65 3.07
CA TYR A 41 -3.74 -23.87 3.22
C TYR A 41 -4.01 -22.37 2.99
N GLU A 42 -4.61 -22.03 1.87
CA GLU A 42 -4.92 -20.64 1.54
C GLU A 42 -5.92 -20.02 2.53
N ARG A 43 -6.89 -20.81 2.97
CA ARG A 43 -7.86 -20.39 3.98
C ARG A 43 -7.19 -20.18 5.33
N THR A 44 -6.28 -21.07 5.74
CA THR A 44 -5.49 -20.91 6.98
C THR A 44 -4.60 -19.69 6.88
N SER A 45 -3.87 -19.49 5.79
CA SER A 45 -3.06 -18.29 5.56
C SER A 45 -3.89 -17.01 5.72
N THR A 46 -5.06 -16.97 5.09
CA THR A 46 -5.97 -15.82 5.18
C THR A 46 -6.46 -15.58 6.60
N ALA A 47 -6.82 -16.63 7.35
CA ALA A 47 -7.26 -16.51 8.74
C ALA A 47 -6.13 -16.04 9.66
N VAL A 48 -4.90 -16.54 9.47
CA VAL A 48 -3.72 -16.12 10.22
C VAL A 48 -3.42 -14.65 9.97
N LEU A 49 -3.40 -14.21 8.70
CA LEU A 49 -3.18 -12.81 8.34
C LEU A 49 -4.27 -11.91 8.90
N ASN A 50 -5.54 -12.35 8.84
CA ASN A 50 -6.64 -11.62 9.45
C ASN A 50 -6.42 -11.43 10.95
N ALA A 51 -6.16 -12.51 11.69
CA ALA A 51 -5.92 -12.46 13.13
C ALA A 51 -4.70 -11.59 13.48
N TYR A 52 -3.64 -11.65 12.69
CA TYR A 52 -2.43 -10.85 12.88
C TYR A 52 -2.69 -9.35 12.78
N VAL A 53 -3.53 -8.91 11.83
CA VAL A 53 -3.80 -7.47 11.66
C VAL A 53 -4.97 -6.96 12.50
N MET A 54 -5.84 -7.83 13.06
CA MET A 54 -7.01 -7.44 13.86
C MET A 54 -6.69 -6.44 14.99
N PRO A 55 -5.64 -6.60 15.82
CA PRO A 55 -5.36 -5.66 16.91
C PRO A 55 -5.07 -4.26 16.42
N VAL A 56 -4.23 -4.14 15.38
CA VAL A 56 -3.82 -2.86 14.81
C VAL A 56 -4.99 -2.18 14.09
N ALA A 57 -5.71 -2.93 13.27
CA ALA A 57 -6.89 -2.43 12.55
C ALA A 57 -7.99 -1.97 13.51
N SER A 58 -8.29 -2.76 14.55
CA SER A 58 -9.29 -2.42 15.57
C SER A 58 -8.90 -1.14 16.31
N SER A 59 -7.64 -1.02 16.73
CA SER A 59 -7.14 0.19 17.41
C SER A 59 -7.23 1.42 16.51
N TYR A 60 -6.85 1.29 15.24
CA TYR A 60 -6.94 2.37 14.27
C TYR A 60 -8.39 2.82 14.04
N LEU A 61 -9.29 1.88 13.74
CA LEU A 61 -10.70 2.17 13.45
C LEU A 61 -11.45 2.76 14.65
N ASN A 62 -11.11 2.31 15.87
CA ASN A 62 -11.67 2.90 17.09
C ASN A 62 -11.23 4.36 17.25
N ARG A 63 -9.94 4.65 17.10
CA ARG A 63 -9.42 6.02 17.18
C ARG A 63 -9.99 6.92 16.09
N LEU A 64 -10.06 6.41 14.86
CA LEU A 64 -10.65 7.13 13.74
C LEU A 64 -12.12 7.41 14.00
N GLY A 65 -12.88 6.40 14.44
CA GLY A 65 -14.29 6.53 14.80
C GLY A 65 -14.51 7.62 15.84
N GLN A 66 -13.71 7.63 16.91
CA GLN A 66 -13.80 8.66 17.95
C GLN A 66 -13.51 10.06 17.39
N ARG A 67 -12.43 10.24 16.65
CA ARG A 67 -12.07 11.54 16.04
C ARG A 67 -13.16 12.07 15.12
N LEU A 68 -13.80 11.19 14.34
CA LEU A 68 -14.90 11.57 13.47
C LEU A 68 -16.16 11.97 14.28
N THR A 69 -16.42 11.31 15.41
CA THR A 69 -17.49 11.69 16.35
C THR A 69 -17.21 13.06 16.94
N ASP A 70 -15.99 13.29 17.42
CA ASP A 70 -15.58 14.57 18.00
C ASP A 70 -15.64 15.72 16.97
N ALA A 71 -15.46 15.41 15.68
CA ALA A 71 -15.65 16.34 14.58
C ALA A 71 -17.11 16.53 14.12
N GLY A 72 -18.08 15.92 14.82
CA GLY A 72 -19.51 16.06 14.55
C GLY A 72 -20.01 15.25 13.35
N MET A 73 -19.23 14.26 12.87
CA MET A 73 -19.67 13.41 11.76
C MET A 73 -20.67 12.32 12.22
N PRO A 74 -21.62 11.92 11.36
CA PRO A 74 -22.59 10.87 11.68
C PRO A 74 -21.94 9.53 12.07
N GLU A 75 -22.66 8.73 12.86
CA GLU A 75 -22.16 7.40 13.30
C GLU A 75 -22.17 6.34 12.19
N ASN A 76 -23.05 6.45 11.20
CA ASN A 76 -23.10 5.56 10.05
C ASN A 76 -21.88 5.79 9.14
N ARG A 77 -20.80 5.08 9.42
CA ARG A 77 -19.51 5.22 8.73
C ARG A 77 -19.14 3.95 8.04
N TYR A 78 -18.62 4.11 6.84
CA TYR A 78 -18.20 3.02 5.99
C TYR A 78 -16.73 3.18 5.63
N ILE A 79 -16.08 2.04 5.38
CA ILE A 79 -14.73 1.97 4.86
C ILE A 79 -14.73 1.15 3.56
N MET A 80 -13.89 1.54 2.62
CA MET A 80 -13.71 0.83 1.37
C MET A 80 -13.09 -0.55 1.63
N GLN A 81 -13.57 -1.53 0.88
CA GLN A 81 -13.00 -2.88 0.84
C GLN A 81 -12.09 -3.06 -0.38
N SER A 82 -11.26 -4.09 -0.33
CA SER A 82 -10.30 -4.48 -1.38
C SER A 82 -10.94 -4.76 -2.74
N ASN A 83 -12.22 -5.12 -2.77
CA ASN A 83 -13.00 -5.41 -3.98
C ASN A 83 -13.77 -4.19 -4.53
N GLY A 84 -13.63 -3.03 -3.89
CA GLY A 84 -14.39 -1.81 -4.25
C GLY A 84 -15.76 -1.68 -3.59
N GLY A 85 -16.20 -2.66 -2.80
CA GLY A 85 -17.35 -2.51 -1.93
C GLY A 85 -17.05 -1.66 -0.70
N THR A 86 -18.06 -1.44 0.13
CA THR A 86 -17.93 -0.76 1.42
C THR A 86 -18.46 -1.62 2.55
N THR A 87 -17.90 -1.46 3.74
CA THR A 87 -18.35 -2.14 4.95
C THR A 87 -18.34 -1.18 6.14
N THR A 88 -19.02 -1.54 7.22
CA THR A 88 -19.01 -0.74 8.46
C THR A 88 -17.66 -0.90 9.18
N PHE A 89 -17.32 0.06 10.03
CA PHE A 89 -16.12 -0.04 10.86
C PHE A 89 -16.14 -1.28 11.75
N GLU A 90 -17.29 -1.65 12.29
CA GLU A 90 -17.43 -2.83 13.14
C GLU A 90 -17.12 -4.12 12.38
N GLN A 91 -17.66 -4.28 11.18
CA GLN A 91 -17.35 -5.44 10.35
C GLN A 91 -15.87 -5.45 9.91
N ALA A 92 -15.31 -4.29 9.57
CA ALA A 92 -13.90 -4.18 9.19
C ALA A 92 -12.92 -4.58 10.32
N LYS A 93 -13.30 -4.40 11.59
CA LYS A 93 -12.52 -4.87 12.75
C LYS A 93 -12.49 -6.39 12.85
N LEU A 94 -13.56 -7.06 12.42
CA LEU A 94 -13.66 -8.53 12.44
C LEU A 94 -12.91 -9.18 11.27
N THR A 95 -12.98 -8.55 10.09
CA THR A 95 -12.38 -9.06 8.85
C THR A 95 -11.48 -8.01 8.18
N PRO A 96 -10.43 -7.52 8.87
CA PRO A 96 -9.55 -6.49 8.33
C PRO A 96 -8.78 -6.92 7.08
N VAL A 97 -8.63 -8.19 6.83
CA VAL A 97 -8.02 -8.69 5.58
C VAL A 97 -8.80 -8.22 4.33
N ASN A 98 -10.08 -7.92 4.46
CA ASN A 98 -10.91 -7.43 3.36
C ASN A 98 -10.73 -5.93 3.06
N ILE A 99 -9.92 -5.20 3.83
CA ILE A 99 -9.60 -3.79 3.58
C ILE A 99 -8.15 -3.57 3.14
N VAL A 100 -7.43 -4.65 2.83
CA VAL A 100 -6.09 -4.59 2.22
C VAL A 100 -6.18 -3.81 0.91
N GLU A 101 -5.23 -2.90 0.64
CA GLU A 101 -5.19 -2.06 -0.57
C GLU A 101 -6.42 -1.15 -0.78
N SER A 102 -7.27 -0.95 0.22
CA SER A 102 -8.52 -0.19 0.08
C SER A 102 -8.34 1.26 -0.38
N GLY A 103 -7.21 1.89 -0.05
CA GLY A 103 -6.88 3.26 -0.50
C GLY A 103 -6.68 3.33 -2.02
N PRO A 104 -5.71 2.61 -2.61
CA PRO A 104 -5.53 2.50 -4.05
C PRO A 104 -6.80 2.05 -4.78
N VAL A 105 -7.53 1.08 -4.22
CA VAL A 105 -8.81 0.60 -4.77
C VAL A 105 -9.83 1.73 -4.90
N ALA A 106 -9.95 2.59 -3.89
CA ALA A 106 -10.82 3.75 -3.96
C ALA A 106 -10.43 4.71 -5.10
N GLY A 107 -9.12 4.90 -5.31
CA GLY A 107 -8.59 5.67 -6.44
C GLY A 107 -8.97 5.07 -7.80
N VAL A 108 -8.85 3.76 -7.95
CA VAL A 108 -9.23 3.05 -9.19
C VAL A 108 -10.72 3.20 -9.49
N PHE A 109 -11.60 3.02 -8.49
CA PHE A 109 -13.03 3.25 -8.68
C PHE A 109 -13.36 4.71 -8.96
N GLY A 110 -12.67 5.65 -8.31
CA GLY A 110 -12.78 7.08 -8.61
C GLY A 110 -12.42 7.38 -10.06
N ALA A 111 -11.33 6.80 -10.58
CA ALA A 111 -10.92 6.93 -11.99
C ALA A 111 -11.97 6.32 -12.94
N SER A 112 -12.55 5.15 -12.61
CA SER A 112 -13.61 4.54 -13.41
C SER A 112 -14.87 5.45 -13.50
N ILE A 113 -15.26 6.05 -12.37
CA ILE A 113 -16.40 6.98 -12.34
C ILE A 113 -16.10 8.23 -13.16
N LEU A 114 -14.91 8.81 -13.01
CA LEU A 114 -14.47 9.97 -13.78
C LEU A 114 -14.48 9.65 -15.29
N GLY A 115 -13.96 8.49 -15.69
CA GLY A 115 -13.98 8.04 -17.06
C GLY A 115 -15.37 8.00 -17.67
N LYS A 116 -16.36 7.50 -16.92
CA LYS A 116 -17.76 7.51 -17.34
C LYS A 116 -18.30 8.94 -17.57
N ILE A 117 -17.90 9.88 -16.71
CA ILE A 117 -18.34 11.29 -16.82
C ILE A 117 -17.75 11.97 -18.05
N ILE A 118 -16.47 11.71 -18.36
CA ILE A 118 -15.76 12.35 -19.48
C ILE A 118 -15.85 11.55 -20.80
N GLY A 119 -16.49 10.38 -20.79
CA GLY A 119 -16.67 9.53 -21.97
C GLY A 119 -15.43 8.69 -22.34
N GLU A 120 -14.49 8.48 -21.41
CA GLU A 120 -13.26 7.69 -21.62
C GLU A 120 -13.38 6.35 -20.88
N PRO A 121 -13.80 5.26 -21.56
CA PRO A 121 -14.04 3.97 -20.90
C PRO A 121 -12.77 3.16 -20.60
N ASN A 122 -11.66 3.48 -21.25
CA ASN A 122 -10.38 2.76 -21.12
C ASN A 122 -9.36 3.64 -20.41
N ILE A 123 -8.99 3.28 -19.20
CA ILE A 123 -8.16 4.12 -18.32
C ILE A 123 -7.06 3.28 -17.68
N ILE A 124 -5.89 3.87 -17.54
CA ILE A 124 -4.85 3.41 -16.64
C ILE A 124 -4.95 4.27 -15.37
N ALA A 125 -5.38 3.67 -14.26
CA ALA A 125 -5.32 4.31 -12.95
C ALA A 125 -3.91 4.11 -12.39
N PHE A 126 -3.22 5.21 -12.07
CA PHE A 126 -1.84 5.19 -11.61
C PHE A 126 -1.70 6.04 -10.35
N ASP A 127 -1.31 5.38 -9.25
CA ASP A 127 -1.15 5.98 -7.92
C ASP A 127 0.31 5.84 -7.47
N VAL A 128 1.02 6.96 -7.35
CA VAL A 128 2.43 6.99 -6.93
C VAL A 128 2.52 7.46 -5.49
N GLY A 129 2.78 6.53 -4.60
CA GLY A 129 3.02 6.82 -3.19
C GLY A 129 4.48 7.15 -2.87
N GLY A 130 4.80 7.15 -1.57
CA GLY A 130 6.18 7.37 -1.10
C GLY A 130 7.12 6.20 -1.38
N THR A 131 6.61 4.97 -1.36
CA THR A 131 7.42 3.74 -1.44
C THR A 131 7.19 3.00 -2.74
N THR A 132 5.94 2.93 -3.22
CA THR A 132 5.52 2.15 -4.38
C THR A 132 4.64 2.96 -5.30
N ALA A 133 4.64 2.59 -6.57
CA ALA A 133 3.63 2.99 -7.53
C ALA A 133 2.66 1.83 -7.76
N LYS A 134 1.38 2.12 -7.89
CA LYS A 134 0.30 1.16 -8.09
C LYS A 134 -0.44 1.49 -9.36
N CYS A 135 -0.66 0.47 -10.19
CA CYS A 135 -1.30 0.61 -11.47
C CYS A 135 -2.46 -0.39 -11.60
N SER A 136 -3.59 0.06 -12.11
CA SER A 136 -4.72 -0.81 -12.46
C SER A 136 -5.32 -0.39 -13.79
N LEU A 137 -5.76 -1.39 -14.57
CA LEU A 137 -6.42 -1.17 -15.85
C LEU A 137 -7.94 -1.17 -15.66
N ILE A 138 -8.57 -0.19 -16.25
CA ILE A 138 -10.02 -0.09 -16.38
C ILE A 138 -10.33 -0.27 -17.86
N ASP A 139 -11.01 -1.37 -18.20
CA ASP A 139 -11.36 -1.73 -19.56
C ASP A 139 -12.86 -1.62 -19.76
N GLN A 140 -13.28 -0.81 -20.73
CA GLN A 140 -14.70 -0.51 -21.03
C GLN A 140 -15.48 -0.07 -19.77
N GLY A 141 -14.82 0.69 -18.87
CA GLY A 141 -15.38 1.16 -17.61
C GLY A 141 -15.43 0.09 -16.50
N ALA A 142 -14.98 -1.13 -16.75
CA ALA A 142 -14.96 -2.22 -15.79
C ALA A 142 -13.62 -2.29 -15.05
N VAL A 143 -13.67 -2.36 -13.73
CA VAL A 143 -12.52 -2.60 -12.86
C VAL A 143 -12.38 -4.11 -12.68
N LYS A 144 -11.20 -4.65 -12.94
CA LYS A 144 -10.92 -6.07 -12.79
C LYS A 144 -10.65 -6.40 -11.33
N VAL A 145 -11.27 -7.49 -10.85
CA VAL A 145 -11.08 -8.05 -9.49
C VAL A 145 -10.44 -9.43 -9.62
N THR A 146 -9.46 -9.71 -8.80
CA THR A 146 -8.80 -11.02 -8.68
C THR A 146 -9.09 -11.65 -7.32
N THR A 147 -9.12 -12.99 -7.28
CA THR A 147 -9.17 -13.79 -6.04
C THR A 147 -7.82 -14.43 -5.74
N SER A 148 -6.80 -14.16 -6.56
CA SER A 148 -5.44 -14.69 -6.41
C SER A 148 -4.49 -13.60 -5.96
N TYR A 149 -4.68 -13.11 -4.74
CA TYR A 149 -3.82 -12.09 -4.14
C TYR A 149 -2.81 -12.73 -3.18
N TYR A 150 -1.56 -12.27 -3.24
CA TYR A 150 -0.46 -12.77 -2.41
C TYR A 150 0.32 -11.60 -1.81
N ILE A 151 0.62 -11.69 -0.52
CA ILE A 151 1.58 -10.79 0.15
C ILE A 151 2.98 -11.37 0.02
N GLU A 152 3.98 -10.51 -0.19
CA GLU A 152 5.41 -10.88 -0.26
C GLU A 152 5.74 -11.97 -1.29
N LYS A 153 5.03 -11.98 -2.41
CA LYS A 153 5.35 -12.88 -3.51
C LYS A 153 6.38 -12.24 -4.44
N ASP A 154 7.51 -12.92 -4.61
CA ASP A 154 8.55 -12.56 -5.57
C ASP A 154 9.11 -13.81 -6.27
N GLU A 155 10.18 -13.66 -7.04
CA GLU A 155 10.83 -14.78 -7.76
C GLU A 155 11.40 -15.87 -6.83
N ARG A 156 11.64 -15.55 -5.56
CA ARG A 156 12.27 -16.45 -4.56
C ARG A 156 11.29 -16.94 -3.50
N HIS A 157 10.17 -16.21 -3.31
CA HIS A 157 9.19 -16.48 -2.27
C HIS A 157 7.82 -16.72 -2.88
N ALA A 158 7.17 -17.80 -2.47
CA ALA A 158 5.83 -18.14 -2.92
C ALA A 158 4.76 -17.13 -2.43
N GLY A 159 5.09 -16.34 -1.41
CA GLY A 159 4.18 -15.39 -0.78
C GLY A 159 3.11 -16.06 0.08
N TYR A 160 2.28 -15.22 0.69
CA TYR A 160 1.19 -15.64 1.56
C TYR A 160 -0.15 -15.36 0.85
N PRO A 161 -0.91 -16.39 0.47
CA PRO A 161 -2.18 -16.21 -0.22
C PRO A 161 -3.24 -15.60 0.68
N ILE A 162 -4.02 -14.68 0.10
CA ILE A 162 -5.23 -14.12 0.70
C ILE A 162 -6.43 -14.51 -0.18
N MET A 163 -7.38 -15.23 0.40
CA MET A 163 -8.64 -15.62 -0.25
C MET A 163 -9.71 -14.54 -0.04
N ALA A 164 -9.40 -13.33 -0.43
CA ALA A 164 -10.35 -12.22 -0.49
C ALA A 164 -10.32 -11.63 -1.89
N PRO A 165 -11.46 -11.21 -2.44
CA PRO A 165 -11.45 -10.52 -3.73
C PRO A 165 -10.79 -9.15 -3.59
N VAL A 166 -9.78 -8.90 -4.43
CA VAL A 166 -9.00 -7.66 -4.45
C VAL A 166 -9.00 -7.11 -5.87
N VAL A 167 -9.06 -5.79 -6.04
CA VAL A 167 -8.84 -5.17 -7.35
C VAL A 167 -7.47 -5.57 -7.89
N ASP A 168 -7.40 -5.91 -9.17
CA ASP A 168 -6.15 -6.30 -9.84
C ASP A 168 -5.25 -5.07 -9.96
N ILE A 169 -4.32 -4.95 -9.01
CA ILE A 169 -3.34 -3.87 -8.91
C ILE A 169 -1.95 -4.43 -9.12
N VAL A 170 -1.22 -3.87 -10.07
CA VAL A 170 0.21 -4.11 -10.24
C VAL A 170 0.97 -3.12 -9.36
N GLU A 171 1.82 -3.64 -8.49
CA GLU A 171 2.67 -2.84 -7.62
C GLU A 171 4.10 -2.82 -8.14
N ILE A 172 4.66 -1.60 -8.22
CA ILE A 172 6.02 -1.35 -8.66
C ILE A 172 6.79 -0.74 -7.49
N GLY A 173 7.92 -1.32 -7.13
CA GLY A 173 8.77 -0.87 -6.03
C GLY A 173 9.51 0.45 -6.36
N ASN A 174 8.76 1.45 -6.81
CA ASN A 174 9.25 2.78 -7.17
C ASN A 174 8.23 3.84 -6.75
N GLY A 175 8.68 4.80 -5.95
CA GLY A 175 7.86 5.90 -5.44
C GLY A 175 8.70 7.12 -5.11
N GLY A 176 8.09 8.14 -4.51
CA GLY A 176 8.76 9.38 -4.16
C GLY A 176 9.98 9.22 -3.24
N GLY A 177 9.93 8.25 -2.32
CA GLY A 177 11.02 7.95 -1.39
C GLY A 177 12.02 6.92 -1.90
N SER A 178 11.90 6.43 -3.14
CA SER A 178 12.84 5.47 -3.71
C SER A 178 14.25 6.04 -3.77
N ILE A 179 15.18 5.33 -3.15
CA ILE A 179 16.58 5.77 -3.02
C ILE A 179 17.31 5.56 -4.35
N ALA A 180 18.07 6.58 -4.75
CA ALA A 180 19.02 6.49 -5.87
C ALA A 180 20.38 6.00 -5.36
N TRP A 181 20.95 5.00 -6.01
CA TRP A 181 22.20 4.38 -5.62
C TRP A 181 22.96 3.82 -6.84
N ILE A 182 24.25 3.59 -6.67
CA ILE A 182 25.09 3.02 -7.72
C ILE A 182 25.32 1.54 -7.39
N ASP A 183 25.06 0.66 -8.34
CA ASP A 183 25.28 -0.78 -8.17
C ASP A 183 26.77 -1.14 -8.34
N GLU A 184 27.11 -2.40 -8.07
CA GLU A 184 28.49 -2.92 -8.19
C GLU A 184 29.06 -2.81 -9.62
N GLY A 185 28.20 -2.74 -10.62
CA GLY A 185 28.55 -2.55 -12.03
C GLY A 185 28.71 -1.09 -12.42
N GLY A 186 28.53 -0.14 -11.49
CA GLY A 186 28.62 1.29 -11.74
C GLY A 186 27.38 1.91 -12.39
N SER A 187 26.25 1.21 -12.40
CA SER A 187 25.00 1.71 -12.98
C SER A 187 24.12 2.38 -11.95
N LEU A 188 23.50 3.50 -12.32
CA LEU A 188 22.49 4.17 -11.49
C LEU A 188 21.23 3.33 -11.38
N LYS A 189 20.78 3.10 -10.16
CA LYS A 189 19.53 2.42 -9.79
C LYS A 189 18.66 3.35 -8.96
N VAL A 190 17.34 3.17 -9.06
CA VAL A 190 16.34 3.85 -8.23
C VAL A 190 15.38 2.80 -7.65
N GLY A 191 15.29 2.77 -6.32
CA GLY A 191 14.56 1.69 -5.62
C GLY A 191 15.29 0.34 -5.72
N PRO A 192 14.61 -0.77 -5.34
CA PRO A 192 13.29 -0.82 -4.66
C PRO A 192 13.35 -0.31 -3.21
N LYS A 193 14.55 -0.07 -2.65
CA LYS A 193 14.73 0.47 -1.30
C LYS A 193 14.18 1.89 -1.21
N SER A 194 13.35 2.15 -0.21
CA SER A 194 12.77 3.46 0.08
C SER A 194 13.35 4.06 1.36
N ALA A 195 13.52 5.38 1.38
CA ALA A 195 13.87 6.13 2.58
C ALA A 195 12.69 6.20 3.60
N GLY A 196 11.48 5.80 3.18
CA GLY A 196 10.27 5.84 3.99
C GLY A 196 9.90 7.26 4.43
N ALA A 197 9.17 7.35 5.54
CA ALA A 197 8.81 8.64 6.16
C ALA A 197 9.89 9.14 7.14
N LEU A 198 10.70 8.24 7.68
CA LEU A 198 11.82 8.48 8.58
C LEU A 198 13.00 7.56 8.22
N PRO A 199 14.18 8.11 7.93
CA PRO A 199 14.51 9.54 7.89
C PRO A 199 13.83 10.27 6.74
N GLY A 200 13.37 9.58 5.70
CA GLY A 200 12.75 10.15 4.51
C GLY A 200 13.75 10.74 3.51
N PRO A 201 13.23 11.38 2.45
CA PRO A 201 14.02 12.18 1.53
C PRO A 201 14.93 13.18 2.24
N VAL A 202 16.07 13.51 1.63
CA VAL A 202 17.00 14.54 2.16
C VAL A 202 16.27 15.87 2.38
N ALA A 203 15.36 16.19 1.48
CA ALA A 203 14.52 17.38 1.53
C ALA A 203 13.73 17.53 2.84
N TYR A 204 13.39 16.44 3.54
CA TYR A 204 12.60 16.50 4.76
C TYR A 204 13.36 16.99 5.99
N GLY A 205 14.70 17.13 5.90
CA GLY A 205 15.53 17.62 7.01
C GLY A 205 15.54 16.74 8.26
N LYS A 206 15.14 15.46 8.13
CA LYS A 206 15.07 14.47 9.21
C LYS A 206 16.28 13.52 9.23
N ASN A 207 17.46 14.03 8.91
CA ASN A 207 18.71 13.27 8.81
C ASN A 207 18.74 12.23 7.68
N GLY A 208 17.92 12.36 6.65
CA GLY A 208 18.04 11.61 5.41
C GLY A 208 19.33 12.00 4.68
N THR A 209 20.11 11.01 4.23
CA THR A 209 21.40 11.22 3.55
C THR A 209 21.42 10.63 2.14
N GLU A 210 20.47 9.79 1.84
CA GLU A 210 20.35 9.11 0.54
C GLU A 210 19.37 9.88 -0.35
N PRO A 211 19.78 10.35 -1.54
CA PRO A 211 18.91 11.07 -2.43
C PRO A 211 17.79 10.17 -2.96
N THR A 212 16.61 10.74 -3.08
CA THR A 212 15.41 10.02 -3.51
C THR A 212 14.79 10.62 -4.76
N THR A 213 13.77 9.96 -5.31
CA THR A 213 12.96 10.50 -6.43
C THR A 213 12.33 11.85 -6.06
N THR A 214 11.89 12.06 -4.80
CA THR A 214 11.37 13.35 -4.33
C THR A 214 12.44 14.44 -4.39
N ASP A 215 13.66 14.14 -3.94
CA ASP A 215 14.81 15.07 -4.00
C ASP A 215 15.14 15.46 -5.43
N ALA A 216 15.16 14.48 -6.33
CA ALA A 216 15.38 14.70 -7.75
C ALA A 216 14.30 15.61 -8.38
N ASN A 217 13.03 15.36 -8.09
CA ASN A 217 11.92 16.18 -8.59
C ASN A 217 11.94 17.62 -8.05
N LEU A 218 12.44 17.85 -6.83
CA LEU A 218 12.65 19.19 -6.28
C LEU A 218 13.73 19.95 -7.07
N ILE A 219 14.88 19.34 -7.35
CA ILE A 219 15.97 19.99 -8.08
C ILE A 219 15.62 20.19 -9.55
N ALA A 220 14.88 19.26 -10.16
CA ALA A 220 14.36 19.40 -11.53
C ALA A 220 13.21 20.43 -11.63
N GLY A 221 12.75 21.03 -10.52
CA GLY A 221 11.68 22.03 -10.50
C GLY A 221 10.26 21.49 -10.76
N ARG A 222 10.09 20.15 -10.74
CA ARG A 222 8.76 19.51 -10.87
C ARG A 222 7.95 19.60 -9.57
N LEU A 223 8.63 19.69 -8.42
CA LEU A 223 8.03 19.95 -7.11
C LEU A 223 8.50 21.31 -6.59
N SER A 224 7.59 22.03 -5.96
CA SER A 224 7.91 23.31 -5.30
C SER A 224 8.18 23.07 -3.80
N ALA A 225 9.30 23.57 -3.30
CA ALA A 225 9.63 23.54 -1.88
C ALA A 225 8.54 24.22 -1.00
N LYS A 226 7.80 25.16 -1.57
CA LYS A 226 6.71 25.90 -0.89
C LYS A 226 5.49 25.03 -0.57
N ASN A 227 5.34 23.88 -1.23
CA ASN A 227 4.21 22.97 -1.04
C ASN A 227 4.44 21.93 0.07
N PHE A 228 5.56 22.05 0.79
CA PHE A 228 5.87 21.16 1.92
C PHE A 228 5.52 21.84 3.23
N ASP A 229 4.92 21.09 4.15
CA ASP A 229 4.60 21.57 5.52
C ASP A 229 5.84 21.69 6.42
N MET A 230 7.05 21.60 5.84
CA MET A 230 8.33 21.68 6.53
C MET A 230 9.33 22.52 5.73
N GLU A 231 10.34 23.02 6.41
CA GLU A 231 11.42 23.75 5.75
C GLU A 231 12.31 22.79 4.90
N VAL A 232 12.41 23.07 3.63
CA VAL A 232 13.18 22.29 2.66
C VAL A 232 14.48 23.04 2.33
N SER A 233 15.63 22.41 2.57
CA SER A 233 16.93 22.92 2.18
C SER A 233 17.35 22.36 0.82
N LEU A 234 17.18 23.15 -0.24
CA LEU A 234 17.62 22.77 -1.58
C LEU A 234 19.14 22.57 -1.68
N ASP A 235 19.92 23.29 -0.88
CA ASP A 235 21.39 23.13 -0.88
C ASP A 235 21.79 21.76 -0.32
N ASN A 236 21.14 21.29 0.73
CA ASN A 236 21.39 19.94 1.25
C ASN A 236 21.02 18.87 0.22
N VAL A 237 19.91 19.05 -0.49
CA VAL A 237 19.49 18.14 -1.57
C VAL A 237 20.50 18.12 -2.70
N LYS A 238 20.95 19.29 -3.19
CA LYS A 238 21.98 19.40 -4.23
C LYS A 238 23.28 18.72 -3.81
N ASN A 239 23.74 18.97 -2.58
CA ASN A 239 24.94 18.34 -2.06
C ASN A 239 24.84 16.82 -2.02
N ALA A 240 23.70 16.27 -1.58
CA ALA A 240 23.48 14.82 -1.55
C ALA A 240 23.45 14.21 -2.97
N LEU A 241 22.81 14.87 -3.93
CA LEU A 241 22.80 14.43 -5.33
C LEU A 241 24.22 14.40 -5.93
N VAL A 242 25.00 15.46 -5.72
CA VAL A 242 26.38 15.50 -6.20
C VAL A 242 27.22 14.44 -5.51
N GLU A 243 27.11 14.28 -4.19
CA GLU A 243 27.94 13.34 -3.43
C GLU A 243 27.68 11.89 -3.80
N LYS A 244 26.41 11.51 -3.95
CA LYS A 244 26.00 10.11 -4.13
C LYS A 244 25.92 9.67 -5.60
N VAL A 245 25.68 10.60 -6.51
CA VAL A 245 25.48 10.31 -7.94
C VAL A 245 26.44 11.13 -8.80
N GLY A 246 26.44 12.45 -8.62
CA GLY A 246 27.19 13.38 -9.46
C GLY A 246 28.67 13.08 -9.55
N LYS A 247 29.34 12.82 -8.42
CA LYS A 247 30.79 12.48 -8.37
C LYS A 247 31.13 11.20 -9.15
N HIS A 248 30.23 10.22 -9.15
CA HIS A 248 30.47 8.96 -9.84
C HIS A 248 30.45 9.12 -11.37
N PHE A 249 29.53 9.95 -11.88
CA PHE A 249 29.40 10.19 -13.33
C PHE A 249 30.03 11.49 -13.81
N ASN A 250 30.63 12.29 -12.93
CA ASN A 250 31.18 13.62 -13.21
C ASN A 250 30.15 14.58 -13.81
N ILE A 251 28.97 14.65 -13.19
CA ILE A 251 27.81 15.46 -13.60
C ILE A 251 27.32 16.37 -12.47
N SER A 252 26.55 17.40 -12.81
CA SER A 252 25.98 18.37 -11.88
C SER A 252 24.83 17.76 -11.04
N ALA A 253 24.33 18.52 -10.04
CA ALA A 253 23.15 18.12 -9.25
C ALA A 253 21.91 18.03 -10.13
N GLU A 254 21.75 18.96 -11.05
CA GLU A 254 20.62 19.03 -12.00
C GLU A 254 20.62 17.82 -12.95
N GLU A 255 21.78 17.50 -13.53
CA GLU A 255 21.94 16.30 -14.39
C GLU A 255 21.77 15.00 -13.61
N SER A 256 22.21 14.95 -12.34
CA SER A 256 21.97 13.81 -11.44
C SER A 256 20.47 13.63 -11.18
N ALA A 257 19.75 14.72 -10.93
CA ALA A 257 18.31 14.71 -10.72
C ALA A 257 17.56 14.20 -11.97
N GLU A 258 17.89 14.69 -13.16
CA GLU A 258 17.29 14.21 -14.41
C GLU A 258 17.59 12.72 -14.65
N SER A 259 18.81 12.27 -14.36
CA SER A 259 19.18 10.86 -14.51
C SER A 259 18.38 9.95 -13.57
N ILE A 260 18.21 10.36 -12.32
CA ILE A 260 17.37 9.64 -11.34
C ILE A 260 15.92 9.55 -11.83
N ILE A 261 15.36 10.65 -12.33
CA ILE A 261 13.99 10.68 -12.83
C ILE A 261 13.83 9.75 -14.04
N ARG A 262 14.79 9.78 -14.99
CA ARG A 262 14.75 8.87 -16.16
C ARG A 262 14.79 7.40 -15.77
N VAL A 263 15.60 7.03 -14.77
CA VAL A 263 15.63 5.65 -14.28
C VAL A 263 14.33 5.31 -13.57
N ALA A 264 13.78 6.21 -12.75
CA ALA A 264 12.50 6.03 -12.10
C ALA A 264 11.35 5.84 -13.12
N ASP A 265 11.28 6.71 -14.14
CA ASP A 265 10.28 6.63 -15.21
C ASP A 265 10.41 5.31 -16.01
N SER A 266 11.65 4.82 -16.22
CA SER A 266 11.89 3.54 -16.91
C SER A 266 11.47 2.31 -16.12
N ASN A 267 11.40 2.42 -14.79
CA ASN A 267 10.97 1.33 -13.91
C ASN A 267 9.44 1.25 -13.79
N MET A 268 8.73 2.31 -14.20
CA MET A 268 7.26 2.42 -14.18
C MET A 268 6.62 2.00 -15.51
#